data_91db9d920e2fd8cfd517ef713c416380
#
_entry.id   91db9d920e2fd8cfd517ef713c416380
#
_cell.length_a   1.000
_cell.length_b   1.000
_cell.length_c   1.000
_cell.angle_alpha   90.00
_cell.angle_beta   90.00
_cell.angle_gamma   90.00
#
_symmetry.space_group_name_H-M   'P 1'
#
loop_
_entity.id
_entity.type
_entity.pdbx_description
1 polymer ?
#
loop_
_entity_poly.entity_id
_entity_poly.type
_entity_poly.pdbx_seq_one_letter_code
_entity_poly.pdbx_strand_id
1 'polypeptide(L)'
;VWGGAIGLWHVPAALGLLVAWLSGSTFVFRRAVVLEVVWEVHDSLLLLTRTSFYRNASPKIVRIMATHHVLGLLYIPFGYLKFSNSPHVKLLALSLIAHSTVGNLCKAGQHLIDGAERPLALGALHSFNFACGVVCRLVLFPPACLGAGRTYNISDAAIGPVVELVLVLSSISKTMVVEFTSSVRTVPVHT
;
A
#
# COMPACT_ATOMS: atom_id res chain seq x y z
N VAL A 1 -13.12 11.83 -1.06
CA VAL A 1 -12.78 12.06 -2.49
C VAL A 1 -11.33 11.69 -2.79
N TRP A 2 -10.36 12.07 -1.95
CA TRP A 2 -8.92 11.85 -2.21
C TRP A 2 -8.48 10.38 -2.15
N GLY A 3 -8.97 9.58 -1.20
CA GLY A 3 -8.62 8.16 -1.10
C GLY A 3 -8.99 7.37 -2.37
N GLY A 4 -10.07 7.78 -3.06
CA GLY A 4 -10.46 7.18 -4.34
C GLY A 4 -9.49 7.52 -5.47
N ALA A 5 -9.07 8.78 -5.57
CA ALA A 5 -8.09 9.19 -6.57
C ALA A 5 -6.75 8.45 -6.38
N ILE A 6 -6.25 8.38 -5.14
CA ILE A 6 -5.04 7.63 -4.80
C ILE A 6 -5.18 6.15 -5.20
N GLY A 7 -6.31 5.51 -4.83
CA GLY A 7 -6.57 4.11 -5.20
C GLY A 7 -6.58 3.90 -6.70
N LEU A 8 -7.23 4.79 -7.46
CA LEU A 8 -7.33 4.69 -8.91
C LEU A 8 -5.99 4.78 -9.62
N TRP A 9 -5.04 5.58 -9.12
CA TRP A 9 -3.69 5.66 -9.69
C TRP A 9 -2.88 4.38 -9.49
N HIS A 10 -3.04 3.69 -8.35
CA HIS A 10 -2.36 2.42 -8.10
C HIS A 10 -2.97 1.24 -8.89
N VAL A 11 -4.22 1.33 -9.35
CA VAL A 11 -4.88 0.23 -10.08
C VAL A 11 -4.10 -0.22 -11.32
N PRO A 12 -3.68 0.66 -12.24
CA PRO A 12 -2.91 0.24 -13.41
C PRO A 12 -1.57 -0.43 -13.03
N ALA A 13 -0.88 0.09 -12.01
CA ALA A 13 0.35 -0.50 -11.51
C ALA A 13 0.10 -1.89 -10.90
N ALA A 14 -0.90 -2.03 -10.04
CA ALA A 14 -1.25 -3.31 -9.41
C ALA A 14 -1.66 -4.37 -10.44
N LEU A 15 -2.49 -4.02 -11.42
CA LEU A 15 -2.89 -4.91 -12.51
C LEU A 15 -1.68 -5.29 -13.38
N GLY A 16 -0.83 -4.34 -13.72
CA GLY A 16 0.39 -4.59 -14.46
C GLY A 16 1.34 -5.53 -13.71
N LEU A 17 1.48 -5.39 -12.40
CA LEU A 17 2.28 -6.28 -11.56
C LEU A 17 1.69 -7.69 -11.50
N LEU A 18 0.36 -7.81 -11.39
CA LEU A 18 -0.31 -9.10 -11.43
C LEU A 18 -0.08 -9.82 -12.75
N VAL A 19 -0.29 -9.13 -13.87
CA VAL A 19 -0.01 -9.69 -15.21
C VAL A 19 1.46 -10.06 -15.36
N ALA A 20 2.37 -9.22 -14.89
CA ALA A 20 3.80 -9.49 -14.96
C ALA A 20 4.23 -10.69 -14.13
N TRP A 21 3.62 -10.89 -12.97
CA TRP A 21 3.87 -12.05 -12.13
C TRP A 21 3.35 -13.34 -12.75
N LEU A 22 2.11 -13.34 -13.24
CA LEU A 22 1.47 -14.51 -13.87
C LEU A 22 2.14 -14.91 -15.19
N SER A 23 2.52 -13.95 -16.04
CA SER A 23 3.13 -14.18 -17.34
C SER A 23 4.66 -14.32 -17.30
N GLY A 24 5.30 -14.00 -16.18
CA GLY A 24 6.75 -13.87 -16.09
C GLY A 24 7.34 -12.64 -16.82
N SER A 25 6.51 -11.82 -17.47
CA SER A 25 6.96 -10.71 -18.33
C SER A 25 7.73 -9.62 -17.56
N THR A 26 8.99 -9.46 -17.89
CA THR A 26 9.85 -8.38 -17.38
C THR A 26 9.46 -7.01 -17.95
N PHE A 27 9.03 -6.99 -19.21
CA PHE A 27 8.60 -5.74 -19.85
C PHE A 27 7.39 -5.15 -19.14
N VAL A 28 6.34 -5.95 -18.90
CA VAL A 28 5.14 -5.51 -18.19
C VAL A 28 5.48 -5.09 -16.76
N PHE A 29 6.34 -5.85 -16.08
CA PHE A 29 6.81 -5.52 -14.73
C PHE A 29 7.45 -4.13 -14.67
N ARG A 30 8.42 -3.86 -15.56
CA ARG A 30 9.10 -2.56 -15.59
C ARG A 30 8.15 -1.40 -15.84
N ARG A 31 7.16 -1.56 -16.72
CA ARG A 31 6.13 -0.53 -16.98
C ARG A 31 5.26 -0.27 -15.75
N ALA A 32 4.83 -1.32 -15.07
CA ALA A 32 4.05 -1.19 -13.85
C ALA A 32 4.83 -0.49 -12.73
N VAL A 33 6.12 -0.83 -12.57
CA VAL A 33 7.00 -0.16 -11.60
C VAL A 33 7.21 1.31 -11.94
N VAL A 34 7.37 1.66 -13.22
CA VAL A 34 7.50 3.07 -13.64
C VAL A 34 6.23 3.86 -13.31
N LEU A 35 5.04 3.29 -13.52
CA LEU A 35 3.78 3.94 -13.13
C LEU A 35 3.73 4.21 -11.63
N GLU A 36 4.18 3.27 -10.80
CA GLU A 36 4.25 3.45 -9.36
C GLU A 36 5.25 4.53 -8.96
N VAL A 37 6.43 4.57 -9.58
CA VAL A 37 7.42 5.64 -9.34
C VAL A 37 6.85 7.02 -9.66
N VAL A 38 6.15 7.16 -10.79
CA VAL A 38 5.51 8.44 -11.16
C VAL A 38 4.53 8.87 -10.09
N TRP A 39 3.74 7.93 -9.56
CA TRP A 39 2.82 8.21 -8.47
C TRP A 39 3.55 8.63 -7.18
N GLU A 40 4.57 7.89 -6.76
CA GLU A 40 5.36 8.19 -5.56
C GLU A 40 6.03 9.57 -5.63
N VAL A 41 6.54 9.95 -6.79
CA VAL A 41 7.09 11.30 -7.03
C VAL A 41 6.00 12.35 -6.90
N HIS A 42 4.85 12.15 -7.52
CA HIS A 42 3.73 13.09 -7.44
C HIS A 42 3.24 13.27 -6.00
N ASP A 43 3.02 12.17 -5.26
CA ASP A 43 2.54 12.24 -3.87
C ASP A 43 3.60 12.86 -2.94
N SER A 44 4.89 12.61 -3.21
CA SER A 44 6.00 13.28 -2.52
C SER A 44 5.99 14.80 -2.71
N LEU A 45 5.68 15.27 -3.92
CA LEU A 45 5.53 16.71 -4.19
C LEU A 45 4.34 17.31 -3.43
N LEU A 46 3.21 16.61 -3.36
CA LEU A 46 2.06 17.05 -2.56
C LEU A 46 2.39 17.11 -1.07
N LEU A 47 3.18 16.17 -0.58
CA LEU A 47 3.66 16.16 0.81
C LEU A 47 4.59 17.35 1.10
N LEU A 48 5.57 17.59 0.23
CA LEU A 48 6.55 18.68 0.37
C LEU A 48 5.88 20.06 0.30
N THR A 49 4.95 20.25 -0.61
CA THR A 49 4.22 21.51 -0.80
C THR A 49 3.08 21.70 0.21
N ARG A 50 2.82 20.71 1.06
CA ARG A 50 1.70 20.71 2.01
C ARG A 50 0.36 21.04 1.36
N THR A 51 0.15 20.56 0.15
CA THR A 51 -1.09 20.76 -0.60
C THR A 51 -2.04 19.57 -0.44
N SER A 52 -3.28 19.75 -0.86
CA SER A 52 -4.29 18.70 -0.88
C SER A 52 -4.49 17.99 0.47
N PHE A 53 -4.35 16.68 0.48
CA PHE A 53 -4.51 15.83 1.66
C PHE A 53 -3.56 16.23 2.81
N TYR A 54 -2.35 16.66 2.48
CA TYR A 54 -1.32 16.98 3.48
C TYR A 54 -1.45 18.37 4.11
N ARG A 55 -2.38 19.21 3.65
CA ARG A 55 -2.58 20.57 4.18
C ARG A 55 -2.82 20.57 5.68
N ASN A 56 -3.68 19.67 6.16
CA ASN A 56 -4.09 19.57 7.56
C ASN A 56 -3.55 18.29 8.23
N ALA A 57 -2.58 17.60 7.60
CA ALA A 57 -2.01 16.41 8.17
C ALA A 57 -1.17 16.71 9.42
N SER A 58 -1.33 15.90 10.46
CA SER A 58 -0.53 16.04 11.68
C SER A 58 0.95 15.82 11.39
N PRO A 59 1.88 16.40 12.20
CA PRO A 59 3.32 16.18 12.05
C PRO A 59 3.71 14.70 12.09
N LYS A 60 2.96 13.86 12.81
CA LYS A 60 3.17 12.41 12.87
C LYS A 60 2.89 11.77 11.51
N ILE A 61 1.74 12.08 10.91
CA ILE A 61 1.37 11.57 9.57
C ILE A 61 2.40 11.98 8.53
N VAL A 62 2.80 13.25 8.55
CA VAL A 62 3.79 13.77 7.61
C VAL A 62 5.12 13.04 7.72
N ARG A 63 5.61 12.78 8.93
CA ARG A 63 6.86 12.03 9.13
C ARG A 63 6.74 10.59 8.61
N ILE A 64 5.62 9.91 8.91
CA ILE A 64 5.38 8.55 8.43
C ILE A 64 5.37 8.50 6.90
N MET A 65 4.64 9.42 6.26
CA MET A 65 4.57 9.49 4.81
C MET A 65 5.89 9.88 4.16
N ALA A 66 6.62 10.84 4.74
CA ALA A 66 7.95 11.19 4.24
C ALA A 66 8.91 9.98 4.28
N THR A 67 8.92 9.24 5.38
CA THR A 67 9.72 8.00 5.47
C THR A 67 9.27 6.97 4.44
N HIS A 68 7.96 6.79 4.26
CA HIS A 68 7.40 5.88 3.26
C HIS A 68 7.85 6.24 1.84
N HIS A 69 7.74 7.51 1.45
CA HIS A 69 8.14 7.97 0.12
C HIS A 69 9.65 7.88 -0.12
N VAL A 70 10.46 8.25 0.88
CA VAL A 70 11.92 8.11 0.77
C VAL A 70 12.30 6.65 0.53
N LEU A 71 11.74 5.73 1.32
CA LEU A 71 11.99 4.30 1.13
C LEU A 71 11.45 3.80 -0.21
N GLY A 72 10.25 4.21 -0.62
CA GLY A 72 9.65 3.86 -1.90
C GLY A 72 10.50 4.31 -3.08
N LEU A 73 10.91 5.58 -3.11
CA LEU A 73 11.73 6.14 -4.18
C LEU A 73 13.14 5.55 -4.25
N LEU A 74 13.71 5.12 -3.12
CA LEU A 74 14.99 4.43 -3.11
C LEU A 74 14.86 2.96 -3.54
N TYR A 75 13.88 2.23 -2.98
CA TYR A 75 13.73 0.79 -3.21
C TYR A 75 13.19 0.45 -4.60
N ILE A 76 12.19 1.20 -5.09
CA ILE A 76 11.50 0.86 -6.33
C ILE A 76 12.43 0.94 -7.54
N PRO A 77 13.16 2.05 -7.79
CA PRO A 77 14.02 2.13 -8.97
C PRO A 77 15.21 1.17 -8.90
N PHE A 78 15.90 1.14 -7.77
CA PHE A 78 17.15 0.39 -7.66
C PHE A 78 16.93 -1.11 -7.41
N GLY A 79 15.95 -1.46 -6.59
CA GLY A 79 15.65 -2.84 -6.26
C GLY A 79 14.88 -3.54 -7.37
N TYR A 80 13.69 -3.05 -7.68
CA TYR A 80 12.79 -3.75 -8.57
C TYR A 80 13.25 -3.75 -10.02
N LEU A 81 13.75 -2.62 -10.54
CA LEU A 81 14.17 -2.55 -11.94
C LEU A 81 15.42 -3.38 -12.20
N LYS A 82 16.38 -3.38 -11.26
CA LYS A 82 17.62 -4.18 -11.39
C LYS A 82 17.32 -5.69 -11.44
N PHE A 83 16.40 -6.17 -10.62
CA PHE A 83 16.08 -7.59 -10.49
C PHE A 83 14.72 -7.97 -11.07
N SER A 84 14.28 -7.24 -12.08
CA SER A 84 12.97 -7.40 -12.73
C SER A 84 12.69 -8.79 -13.32
N ASN A 85 13.70 -9.63 -13.48
CA ASN A 85 13.56 -11.02 -13.92
C ASN A 85 13.15 -11.97 -12.79
N SER A 86 13.40 -11.61 -11.53
CA SER A 86 13.13 -12.47 -10.38
C SER A 86 11.61 -12.59 -10.12
N PRO A 87 11.05 -13.79 -10.05
CA PRO A 87 9.64 -14.00 -9.70
C PRO A 87 9.33 -13.54 -8.27
N HIS A 88 10.30 -13.67 -7.35
CA HIS A 88 10.15 -13.21 -5.97
C HIS A 88 10.10 -11.69 -5.86
N VAL A 89 10.89 -10.97 -6.65
CA VAL A 89 10.85 -9.51 -6.71
C VAL A 89 9.52 -9.02 -7.30
N LYS A 90 9.00 -9.69 -8.33
CA LYS A 90 7.67 -9.40 -8.89
C LYS A 90 6.56 -9.63 -7.86
N LEU A 91 6.62 -10.75 -7.13
CA LEU A 91 5.65 -11.07 -6.10
C LEU A 91 5.72 -10.09 -4.91
N LEU A 92 6.94 -9.68 -4.53
CA LEU A 92 7.15 -8.69 -3.48
C LEU A 92 6.50 -7.35 -3.84
N ALA A 93 6.77 -6.83 -5.04
CA ALA A 93 6.15 -5.61 -5.53
C ALA A 93 4.62 -5.71 -5.58
N LEU A 94 4.11 -6.82 -6.12
CA LEU A 94 2.68 -7.08 -6.20
C LEU A 94 2.03 -7.08 -4.80
N SER A 95 2.61 -7.80 -3.82
CA SER A 95 2.05 -7.90 -2.48
C SER A 95 1.95 -6.55 -1.76
N LEU A 96 2.90 -5.66 -2.02
CA LEU A 96 2.92 -4.31 -1.44
C LEU A 96 1.89 -3.39 -2.11
N ILE A 97 1.91 -3.32 -3.43
CA ILE A 97 1.08 -2.37 -4.21
C ILE A 97 -0.38 -2.81 -4.26
N ALA A 98 -0.67 -4.11 -4.42
CA ALA A 98 -2.04 -4.61 -4.42
C ALA A 98 -2.77 -4.31 -3.11
N HIS A 99 -2.12 -4.52 -1.96
CA HIS A 99 -2.73 -4.18 -0.67
C HIS A 99 -2.99 -2.67 -0.52
N SER A 100 -2.03 -1.83 -0.93
CA SER A 100 -2.20 -0.37 -0.91
C SER A 100 -3.36 0.07 -1.81
N THR A 101 -3.43 -0.49 -3.02
CA THR A 101 -4.52 -0.23 -3.98
C THR A 101 -5.89 -0.58 -3.39
N VAL A 102 -6.05 -1.81 -2.91
CA VAL A 102 -7.32 -2.28 -2.33
C VAL A 102 -7.68 -1.47 -1.09
N GLY A 103 -6.72 -1.20 -0.20
CA GLY A 103 -6.94 -0.40 1.00
C GLY A 103 -7.45 1.01 0.69
N ASN A 104 -6.87 1.68 -0.30
CA ASN A 104 -7.29 3.01 -0.72
C ASN A 104 -8.66 3.01 -1.42
N LEU A 105 -8.94 2.02 -2.26
CA LEU A 105 -10.26 1.86 -2.89
C LEU A 105 -11.35 1.56 -1.85
N CYS A 106 -11.07 0.70 -0.88
CA CYS A 106 -12.00 0.41 0.22
C CYS A 106 -12.27 1.65 1.07
N LYS A 107 -11.25 2.45 1.40
CA LYS A 107 -11.44 3.72 2.10
C LYS A 107 -12.33 4.69 1.31
N ALA A 108 -12.09 4.79 -0.01
CA ALA A 108 -12.95 5.60 -0.87
C ALA A 108 -14.39 5.11 -0.87
N GLY A 109 -14.60 3.81 -0.98
CA GLY A 109 -15.93 3.19 -0.92
C GLY A 109 -16.64 3.45 0.41
N GLN A 110 -15.92 3.45 1.54
CA GLN A 110 -16.47 3.78 2.86
C GLN A 110 -17.09 5.17 2.93
N HIS A 111 -16.51 6.15 2.23
CA HIS A 111 -17.07 7.51 2.15
C HIS A 111 -18.30 7.64 1.24
N LEU A 112 -18.55 6.64 0.40
CA LEU A 112 -19.70 6.61 -0.52
C LEU A 112 -20.86 5.77 0.03
N ILE A 113 -20.63 5.00 1.10
CA ILE A 113 -21.63 4.14 1.72
C ILE A 113 -22.11 4.80 3.01
N ASP A 114 -23.38 5.10 3.09
CA ASP A 114 -23.99 5.45 4.37
C ASP A 114 -24.06 4.20 5.25
N GLY A 115 -23.24 4.17 6.30
CA GLY A 115 -23.13 3.04 7.20
C GLY A 115 -24.40 2.80 8.04
N ALA A 116 -25.23 3.83 8.23
CA ALA A 116 -26.51 3.71 8.92
C ALA A 116 -27.55 3.01 8.03
N GLU A 117 -27.57 3.35 6.73
CA GLU A 117 -28.52 2.76 5.78
C GLU A 117 -28.05 1.41 5.22
N ARG A 118 -26.74 1.20 5.11
CA ARG A 118 -26.15 0.01 4.45
C ARG A 118 -25.04 -0.65 5.28
N PRO A 119 -25.32 -1.10 6.51
CA PRO A 119 -24.30 -1.64 7.40
C PRO A 119 -23.65 -2.93 6.87
N LEU A 120 -24.38 -3.77 6.14
CA LEU A 120 -23.84 -4.99 5.53
C LEU A 120 -22.84 -4.69 4.42
N ALA A 121 -23.12 -3.70 3.58
CA ALA A 121 -22.20 -3.28 2.52
C ALA A 121 -20.90 -2.72 3.09
N LEU A 122 -20.99 -1.90 4.13
CA LEU A 122 -19.83 -1.39 4.84
C LEU A 122 -19.02 -2.52 5.50
N GLY A 123 -19.71 -3.46 6.17
CA GLY A 123 -19.09 -4.64 6.77
C GLY A 123 -18.38 -5.53 5.74
N ALA A 124 -19.00 -5.76 4.59
CA ALA A 124 -18.39 -6.52 3.49
C ALA A 124 -17.11 -5.84 2.95
N LEU A 125 -17.15 -4.51 2.81
CA LEU A 125 -15.99 -3.74 2.35
C LEU A 125 -14.81 -3.81 3.34
N HIS A 126 -15.11 -3.72 4.65
CA HIS A 126 -14.10 -3.90 5.70
C HIS A 126 -13.50 -5.31 5.69
N SER A 127 -14.36 -6.33 5.59
CA SER A 127 -13.94 -7.73 5.55
C SER A 127 -13.06 -8.01 4.32
N PHE A 128 -13.44 -7.48 3.16
CA PHE A 128 -12.64 -7.61 1.94
C PHE A 128 -11.27 -6.95 2.09
N ASN A 129 -11.20 -5.72 2.59
CA ASN A 129 -9.94 -5.04 2.86
C ASN A 129 -9.05 -5.82 3.84
N PHE A 130 -9.65 -6.34 4.91
CA PHE A 130 -8.96 -7.17 5.89
C PHE A 130 -8.41 -8.46 5.25
N ALA A 131 -9.23 -9.20 4.51
CA ALA A 131 -8.82 -10.42 3.82
C ALA A 131 -7.67 -10.17 2.82
N CYS A 132 -7.77 -9.09 2.02
CA CYS A 132 -6.69 -8.68 1.13
C CYS A 132 -5.39 -8.38 1.91
N GLY A 133 -5.50 -7.68 3.04
CA GLY A 133 -4.36 -7.42 3.92
C GLY A 133 -3.71 -8.70 4.45
N VAL A 134 -4.51 -9.68 4.88
CA VAL A 134 -4.01 -10.99 5.33
C VAL A 134 -3.27 -11.70 4.18
N VAL A 135 -3.91 -11.82 3.02
CA VAL A 135 -3.28 -12.49 1.87
C VAL A 135 -1.99 -11.79 1.45
N CYS A 136 -2.03 -10.48 1.24
CA CYS A 136 -0.87 -9.76 0.73
C CYS A 136 0.27 -9.67 1.75
N ARG A 137 -0.02 -9.46 3.05
CA ARG A 137 1.00 -9.17 4.06
C ARG A 137 1.44 -10.38 4.88
N LEU A 138 0.55 -11.35 5.12
CA LEU A 138 0.91 -12.52 5.92
C LEU A 138 1.23 -13.75 5.06
N VAL A 139 0.56 -13.89 3.90
CA VAL A 139 0.76 -15.08 3.04
C VAL A 139 1.80 -14.82 1.95
N LEU A 140 1.69 -13.72 1.19
CA LEU A 140 2.55 -13.48 0.02
C LEU A 140 3.85 -12.73 0.36
N PHE A 141 3.80 -11.77 1.26
CA PHE A 141 4.95 -10.90 1.55
C PHE A 141 6.15 -11.65 2.15
N PRO A 142 6.02 -12.50 3.21
CA PRO A 142 7.18 -13.13 3.81
C PRO A 142 7.97 -14.02 2.84
N PRO A 143 7.36 -14.97 2.10
CA PRO A 143 8.11 -15.79 1.16
C PRO A 143 8.67 -14.98 -0.01
N ALA A 144 7.96 -13.94 -0.47
CA ALA A 144 8.46 -13.04 -1.51
C ALA A 144 9.67 -12.24 -1.02
N CYS A 145 9.64 -11.76 0.22
CA CYS A 145 10.74 -11.01 0.84
C CYS A 145 11.99 -11.89 1.00
N LEU A 146 11.84 -13.11 1.52
CA LEU A 146 12.94 -14.07 1.63
C LEU A 146 13.53 -14.42 0.28
N GLY A 147 12.70 -14.73 -0.72
CA GLY A 147 13.17 -15.05 -2.07
C GLY A 147 13.81 -13.86 -2.79
N ALA A 148 13.27 -12.66 -2.61
CA ALA A 148 13.89 -11.44 -3.11
C ALA A 148 15.23 -11.17 -2.42
N GLY A 149 15.31 -11.32 -1.11
CA GLY A 149 16.54 -11.15 -0.36
C GLY A 149 17.67 -12.05 -0.85
N ARG A 150 17.38 -13.32 -1.11
CA ARG A 150 18.34 -14.25 -1.73
C ARG A 150 18.77 -13.78 -3.13
N THR A 151 17.85 -13.20 -3.90
CA THR A 151 18.17 -12.58 -5.21
C THR A 151 19.13 -11.40 -5.06
N TYR A 152 19.05 -10.67 -3.95
CA TYR A 152 19.94 -9.55 -3.62
C TYR A 152 21.23 -9.98 -2.87
N ASN A 153 21.42 -11.29 -2.63
CA ASN A 153 22.50 -11.83 -1.78
C ASN A 153 22.46 -11.30 -0.33
N ILE A 154 21.27 -11.07 0.19
CA ILE A 154 21.05 -10.66 1.57
C ILE A 154 20.80 -11.92 2.40
N SER A 155 21.45 -12.06 3.56
CA SER A 155 21.25 -13.22 4.43
C SER A 155 19.83 -13.24 5.01
N ASP A 156 19.27 -14.43 5.19
CA ASP A 156 17.95 -14.63 5.79
C ASP A 156 17.85 -13.99 7.19
N ALA A 157 18.96 -14.00 7.96
CA ALA A 157 19.05 -13.34 9.26
C ALA A 157 18.88 -11.81 9.21
N ALA A 158 19.28 -11.17 8.12
CA ALA A 158 19.11 -9.74 7.91
C ALA A 158 17.70 -9.40 7.37
N ILE A 159 17.04 -10.36 6.72
CA ILE A 159 15.70 -10.16 6.15
C ILE A 159 14.61 -10.30 7.23
N GLY A 160 14.79 -11.19 8.21
CA GLY A 160 13.83 -11.43 9.29
C GLY A 160 13.32 -10.15 9.95
N PRO A 161 14.20 -9.27 10.46
CA PRO A 161 13.81 -8.00 11.06
C PRO A 161 13.03 -7.08 10.11
N VAL A 162 13.32 -7.11 8.81
CA VAL A 162 12.60 -6.30 7.81
C VAL A 162 11.17 -6.84 7.65
N VAL A 163 11.00 -8.16 7.61
CA VAL A 163 9.66 -8.79 7.56
C VAL A 163 8.87 -8.43 8.82
N GLU A 164 9.48 -8.57 10.00
CA GLU A 164 8.84 -8.22 11.26
C GLU A 164 8.44 -6.75 11.30
N LEU A 165 9.33 -5.84 10.90
CA LEU A 165 9.04 -4.40 10.85
C LEU A 165 7.85 -4.10 9.95
N VAL A 166 7.76 -4.70 8.77
CA VAL A 166 6.62 -4.48 7.86
C VAL A 166 5.33 -5.04 8.44
N LEU A 167 5.38 -6.19 9.11
CA LEU A 167 4.22 -6.76 9.79
C LEU A 167 3.74 -5.87 10.93
N VAL A 168 4.65 -5.36 11.76
CA VAL A 168 4.36 -4.42 12.85
C VAL A 168 3.77 -3.12 12.31
N LEU A 169 4.39 -2.50 11.31
CA LEU A 169 3.88 -1.26 10.69
C LEU A 169 2.50 -1.46 10.05
N SER A 170 2.26 -2.62 9.45
CA SER A 170 0.95 -2.97 8.90
C SER A 170 -0.12 -3.12 9.99
N SER A 171 0.24 -3.63 11.15
CA SER A 171 -0.64 -3.77 12.32
C SER A 171 -0.96 -2.42 12.96
N ILE A 172 0.04 -1.56 13.14
CA ILE A 172 -0.12 -0.21 13.68
C ILE A 172 -1.04 0.63 12.76
N SER A 173 -0.85 0.55 11.46
CA SER A 173 -1.70 1.23 10.48
C SER A 173 -3.17 0.84 10.61
N LYS A 174 -3.47 -0.43 10.90
CA LYS A 174 -4.84 -0.92 11.13
C LYS A 174 -5.44 -0.41 12.44
N THR A 175 -4.66 -0.40 13.53
CA THR A 175 -5.08 0.12 14.82
C THR A 175 -5.43 1.61 14.73
N MET A 176 -4.60 2.40 14.03
CA MET A 176 -4.87 3.83 13.81
C MET A 176 -6.15 4.08 12.99
N VAL A 177 -6.48 3.22 12.03
CA VAL A 177 -7.73 3.32 11.25
C VAL A 177 -8.95 3.00 12.13
N VAL A 178 -8.85 2.01 13.02
CA VAL A 178 -9.93 1.68 13.96
C VAL A 178 -10.16 2.82 14.96
N GLU A 179 -9.09 3.41 15.52
CA GLU A 179 -9.20 4.56 16.42
C GLU A 179 -9.78 5.80 15.73
N PHE A 180 -9.37 6.06 14.48
CA PHE A 180 -9.90 7.18 13.70
C PHE A 180 -11.39 6.99 13.39
N THR A 181 -11.82 5.79 13.02
CA THR A 181 -13.24 5.50 12.75
C THR A 181 -14.10 5.54 14.00
N SER A 182 -13.56 5.18 15.16
CA SER A 182 -14.27 5.29 16.44
C SER A 182 -14.42 6.75 16.88
N SER A 183 -13.40 7.59 16.68
CA SER A 183 -13.45 9.01 17.04
C SER A 183 -14.41 9.84 16.17
N VAL A 184 -14.60 9.47 14.91
CA VAL A 184 -15.55 10.13 14.00
C VAL A 184 -17.01 9.79 14.35
N ARG A 185 -17.28 8.63 14.96
CA ARG A 185 -18.62 8.24 15.40
C ARG A 185 -19.13 8.98 16.65
N THR A 186 -18.24 9.67 17.38
CA THR A 186 -18.59 10.37 18.64
C THR A 186 -18.91 11.85 18.45
N VAL A 187 -18.92 12.37 17.23
CA VAL A 187 -19.37 13.74 16.97
C VAL A 187 -20.89 13.76 16.97
N PRO A 188 -21.56 14.33 17.99
CA PRO A 188 -23.01 14.45 17.97
C PRO A 188 -23.41 15.36 16.81
N VAL A 189 -24.27 14.85 15.94
CA VAL A 189 -24.96 15.70 14.96
C VAL A 189 -25.91 16.60 15.75
N HIS A 190 -25.48 17.82 16.02
CA HIS A 190 -26.41 18.84 16.51
C HIS A 190 -27.37 19.18 15.37
N THR A 191 -28.60 18.64 15.50
CA THR A 191 -29.78 19.03 14.73
C THR A 191 -30.17 20.45 15.07
#